data_32303fc227b5bb13767ca10d44f129bd
#
_entry.id   32303fc227b5bb13767ca10d44f129bd
#
_cell.length_a   1.000
_cell.length_b   1.000
_cell.length_c   1.000
_cell.angle_alpha   90.00
_cell.angle_beta   90.00
_cell.angle_gamma   90.00
#
_symmetry.space_group_name_H-M   'P 1'
#
loop_
_entity.id
_entity.type
_entity.pdbx_description
1 polymer ?
#
loop_
_entity_poly.entity_id
_entity_poly.type
_entity_poly.pdbx_seq_one_letter_code
_entity_poly.pdbx_strand_id
1 'polypeptide(L)'
;GKTTVARLLAKIYHAIGVLSKGQLVEVDRSGLVAGFVGQTALKAQEAIQKALGGVLFIDEAYALVNPDSANDFGHEAIEVLLKNMEDHRDDLIVIVAGYTDRMERFIHSNPGLESRFNKYFLFEDYDGAQLMDIFRSMCRKNGYTLSARADQAMAEALQSLYDRRDENFGNAREVRNLFEQA
;
A
#
# COMPACT_ATOMS: atom_id res chain seq x y z
N GLY A 1 -6.53 3.76 4.33
CA GLY A 1 -6.32 3.16 3.05
C GLY A 1 -5.58 1.83 3.06
N LYS A 2 -4.89 1.55 1.97
CA LYS A 2 -4.25 0.24 1.67
C LYS A 2 -3.38 -0.29 2.81
N THR A 3 -2.43 0.50 3.31
CA THR A 3 -1.53 0.11 4.43
C THR A 3 -2.29 -0.21 5.73
N THR A 4 -3.37 0.51 6.02
CA THR A 4 -4.19 0.26 7.22
C THR A 4 -4.86 -1.11 7.14
N VAL A 5 -5.39 -1.47 5.96
CA VAL A 5 -6.00 -2.79 5.73
C VAL A 5 -4.94 -3.89 5.78
N ALA A 6 -3.77 -3.68 5.18
CA ALA A 6 -2.67 -4.65 5.26
C ALA A 6 -2.24 -4.91 6.71
N ARG A 7 -2.18 -3.86 7.54
CA ARG A 7 -1.87 -3.99 8.97
C ARG A 7 -2.95 -4.74 9.74
N LEU A 8 -4.21 -4.53 9.40
CA LEU A 8 -5.33 -5.27 10.00
C LEU A 8 -5.27 -6.74 9.60
N LEU A 9 -5.03 -7.03 8.32
CA LEU A 9 -4.88 -8.40 7.82
C LEU A 9 -3.73 -9.14 8.53
N ALA A 10 -2.58 -8.49 8.72
CA ALA A 10 -1.46 -9.09 9.46
C ALA A 10 -1.87 -9.52 10.87
N LYS A 11 -2.61 -8.66 11.59
CA LYS A 11 -3.13 -8.98 12.93
C LYS A 11 -4.16 -10.11 12.91
N ILE A 12 -5.06 -10.12 11.94
CA ILE A 12 -6.09 -11.17 11.79
C ILE A 12 -5.41 -12.52 11.51
N TYR A 13 -4.48 -12.57 10.55
CA TYR A 13 -3.79 -13.81 10.19
C TYR A 13 -2.95 -14.36 11.34
N HIS A 14 -2.35 -13.49 12.15
CA HIS A 14 -1.68 -13.90 13.37
C HIS A 14 -2.69 -14.45 14.40
N ALA A 15 -3.79 -13.77 14.63
CA ALA A 15 -4.81 -14.18 15.61
C ALA A 15 -5.45 -15.54 15.31
N ILE A 16 -5.57 -15.89 14.01
CA ILE A 16 -6.09 -17.21 13.56
C ILE A 16 -5.01 -18.26 13.34
N GLY A 17 -3.74 -17.96 13.69
CA GLY A 17 -2.63 -18.91 13.63
C GLY A 17 -2.04 -19.16 12.24
N VAL A 18 -2.36 -18.32 11.24
CA VAL A 18 -1.76 -18.41 9.89
C VAL A 18 -0.36 -17.83 9.86
N LEU A 19 -0.11 -16.76 10.63
CA LEU A 19 1.20 -16.13 10.78
C LEU A 19 1.72 -16.27 12.20
N SER A 20 2.99 -16.60 12.35
CA SER A 20 3.62 -16.82 13.67
C SER A 20 3.79 -15.54 14.50
N LYS A 21 3.98 -14.37 13.86
CA LYS A 21 4.26 -13.09 14.54
C LYS A 21 3.25 -11.98 14.22
N GLY A 22 2.83 -11.85 12.94
CA GLY A 22 1.83 -10.87 12.51
C GLY A 22 2.30 -9.42 12.42
N GLN A 23 3.62 -9.16 12.33
CA GLN A 23 4.15 -7.82 12.05
C GLN A 23 3.91 -7.43 10.58
N LEU A 24 3.84 -6.13 10.32
CA LEU A 24 3.85 -5.56 8.98
C LEU A 24 5.18 -4.87 8.73
N VAL A 25 5.88 -5.31 7.68
CA VAL A 25 7.07 -4.61 7.15
C VAL A 25 6.65 -3.90 5.87
N GLU A 26 6.67 -2.59 5.90
CA GLU A 26 6.29 -1.71 4.79
C GLU A 26 7.54 -1.23 4.06
N VAL A 27 7.59 -1.46 2.76
CA VAL A 27 8.68 -1.05 1.87
C VAL A 27 8.13 -0.50 0.56
N ASP A 28 8.95 0.26 -0.13
CA ASP A 28 8.80 0.66 -1.52
C ASP A 28 9.99 0.15 -2.36
N ARG A 29 10.10 0.60 -3.62
CA ARG A 29 11.28 0.27 -4.45
C ARG A 29 12.60 0.56 -3.75
N SER A 30 12.70 1.69 -3.05
CA SER A 30 13.95 2.10 -2.39
C SER A 30 14.36 1.15 -1.26
N GLY A 31 13.39 0.48 -0.64
CA GLY A 31 13.62 -0.53 0.39
C GLY A 31 14.06 -1.90 -0.14
N LEU A 32 13.89 -2.17 -1.42
CA LEU A 32 14.17 -3.47 -2.05
C LEU A 32 15.32 -3.43 -3.06
N VAL A 33 15.50 -2.31 -3.75
CA VAL A 33 16.47 -2.15 -4.84
C VAL A 33 17.65 -1.31 -4.38
N ALA A 34 18.86 -1.75 -4.70
CA ALA A 34 20.10 -0.98 -4.47
C ALA A 34 20.58 -0.30 -5.76
N GLY A 35 21.49 0.66 -5.59
CA GLY A 35 22.07 1.41 -6.73
C GLY A 35 23.25 0.73 -7.41
N PHE A 36 23.71 -0.42 -6.91
CA PHE A 36 24.91 -1.10 -7.40
C PHE A 36 24.66 -2.57 -7.65
N VAL A 37 25.39 -3.13 -8.62
CA VAL A 37 25.34 -4.55 -8.99
C VAL A 37 25.58 -5.44 -7.76
N GLY A 38 24.77 -6.50 -7.60
CA GLY A 38 24.93 -7.49 -6.54
C GLY A 38 24.47 -7.08 -5.15
N GLN A 39 23.96 -5.85 -4.97
CA GLN A 39 23.48 -5.40 -3.66
C GLN A 39 21.96 -5.48 -3.53
N THR A 40 21.24 -5.57 -4.64
CA THR A 40 19.77 -5.63 -4.65
C THR A 40 19.27 -6.93 -4.03
N ALA A 41 19.84 -8.06 -4.38
CA ALA A 41 19.46 -9.35 -3.78
C ALA A 41 19.62 -9.35 -2.26
N LEU A 42 20.73 -8.82 -1.74
CA LEU A 42 20.96 -8.71 -0.30
C LEU A 42 19.92 -7.81 0.38
N LYS A 43 19.65 -6.65 -0.21
CA LYS A 43 18.68 -5.69 0.35
C LYS A 43 17.26 -6.24 0.34
N ALA A 44 16.85 -6.87 -0.76
CA ALA A 44 15.55 -7.55 -0.84
C ALA A 44 15.45 -8.68 0.19
N GLN A 45 16.51 -9.49 0.33
CA GLN A 45 16.55 -10.58 1.31
C GLN A 45 16.43 -10.05 2.75
N GLU A 46 17.11 -8.95 3.09
CA GLU A 46 17.00 -8.32 4.43
C GLU A 46 15.57 -7.83 4.73
N ALA A 47 14.90 -7.21 3.75
CA ALA A 47 13.52 -6.76 3.91
C ALA A 47 12.58 -7.95 4.14
N ILE A 48 12.75 -9.03 3.37
CA ILE A 48 11.97 -10.26 3.50
C ILE A 48 12.23 -10.94 4.86
N GLN A 49 13.47 -11.04 5.31
CA GLN A 49 13.81 -11.63 6.61
C GLN A 49 13.13 -10.90 7.78
N LYS A 50 13.02 -9.56 7.71
CA LYS A 50 12.28 -8.77 8.71
C LYS A 50 10.78 -9.07 8.69
N ALA A 51 10.24 -9.48 7.54
CA ALA A 51 8.82 -9.78 7.35
C ALA A 51 8.44 -11.23 7.68
N LEU A 52 9.40 -12.15 7.83
CA LEU A 52 9.12 -13.55 8.16
C LEU A 52 8.30 -13.68 9.45
N GLY A 53 7.26 -14.47 9.39
CA GLY A 53 6.25 -14.58 10.44
C GLY A 53 5.14 -13.54 10.36
N GLY A 54 5.17 -12.67 9.34
CA GLY A 54 4.24 -11.56 9.17
C GLY A 54 3.95 -11.24 7.71
N VAL A 55 3.74 -9.96 7.46
CA VAL A 55 3.37 -9.43 6.14
C VAL A 55 4.45 -8.49 5.62
N LEU A 56 4.92 -8.75 4.40
CA LEU A 56 5.68 -7.78 3.60
C LEU A 56 4.70 -6.98 2.74
N PHE A 57 4.61 -5.69 2.99
CA PHE A 57 3.78 -4.78 2.21
C PHE A 57 4.66 -3.92 1.31
N ILE A 58 4.47 -4.05 0.00
CA ILE A 58 5.24 -3.29 -1.01
C ILE A 58 4.32 -2.25 -1.62
N ASP A 59 4.55 -0.98 -1.29
CA ASP A 59 3.80 0.12 -1.88
C ASP A 59 4.38 0.52 -3.23
N GLU A 60 3.50 0.91 -4.15
CA GLU A 60 3.84 1.24 -5.54
C GLU A 60 4.73 0.17 -6.22
N ALA A 61 4.37 -1.11 -6.02
CA ALA A 61 5.18 -2.26 -6.45
C ALA A 61 5.52 -2.26 -7.95
N TYR A 62 4.70 -1.62 -8.80
CA TYR A 62 4.99 -1.43 -10.22
C TYR A 62 6.30 -0.65 -10.46
N ALA A 63 6.77 0.13 -9.49
CA ALA A 63 8.05 0.81 -9.58
C ALA A 63 9.25 -0.16 -9.58
N LEU A 64 9.07 -1.43 -9.20
CA LEU A 64 10.11 -2.46 -9.31
C LEU A 64 10.43 -2.82 -10.77
N VAL A 65 9.56 -2.53 -11.72
CA VAL A 65 9.79 -2.77 -13.15
C VAL A 65 9.94 -1.41 -13.84
N ASN A 66 11.13 -1.15 -14.37
CA ASN A 66 11.39 0.02 -15.21
C ASN A 66 11.78 -0.44 -16.61
N PRO A 67 10.85 -0.44 -17.58
CA PRO A 67 11.11 -0.94 -18.93
C PRO A 67 12.13 -0.08 -19.71
N ASP A 68 12.34 1.17 -19.28
CA ASP A 68 13.22 2.13 -19.98
C ASP A 68 14.68 2.09 -19.51
N SER A 69 15.01 1.23 -18.54
CA SER A 69 16.35 1.12 -17.98
C SER A 69 17.00 -0.22 -18.30
N ALA A 70 18.05 -0.20 -19.12
CA ALA A 70 18.86 -1.39 -19.43
C ALA A 70 19.57 -2.01 -18.20
N ASN A 71 19.68 -1.26 -17.12
CA ASN A 71 20.31 -1.66 -15.85
C ASN A 71 19.28 -1.61 -14.71
N ASP A 72 18.07 -2.12 -14.94
CA ASP A 72 17.06 -2.17 -13.88
C ASP A 72 17.28 -3.36 -12.94
N PHE A 73 17.82 -3.07 -11.76
CA PHE A 73 17.99 -4.07 -10.70
C PHE A 73 16.68 -4.51 -10.03
N GLY A 74 15.54 -3.97 -10.43
CA GLY A 74 14.24 -4.35 -9.89
C GLY A 74 13.87 -5.78 -10.21
N HIS A 75 14.28 -6.31 -11.37
CA HIS A 75 14.10 -7.73 -11.71
C HIS A 75 14.77 -8.67 -10.70
N GLU A 76 15.98 -8.35 -10.24
CA GLU A 76 16.69 -9.11 -9.22
C GLU A 76 15.89 -9.15 -7.89
N ALA A 77 15.31 -8.02 -7.50
CA ALA A 77 14.44 -7.96 -6.32
C ALA A 77 13.17 -8.82 -6.47
N ILE A 78 12.56 -8.83 -7.67
CA ILE A 78 11.39 -9.67 -7.97
C ILE A 78 11.74 -11.15 -7.90
N GLU A 79 12.87 -11.58 -8.45
CA GLU A 79 13.30 -12.97 -8.38
C GLU A 79 13.52 -13.44 -6.94
N VAL A 80 14.18 -12.62 -6.12
CA VAL A 80 14.37 -12.90 -4.69
C VAL A 80 13.03 -12.98 -3.97
N LEU A 81 12.10 -12.07 -4.29
CA LEU A 81 10.75 -12.06 -3.71
C LEU A 81 9.99 -13.34 -4.06
N LEU A 82 9.94 -13.70 -5.34
CA LEU A 82 9.22 -14.88 -5.83
C LEU A 82 9.75 -16.18 -5.21
N LYS A 83 11.09 -16.30 -5.09
CA LYS A 83 11.73 -17.43 -4.43
C LYS A 83 11.30 -17.52 -2.95
N ASN A 84 11.39 -16.43 -2.22
CA ASN A 84 11.04 -16.43 -0.81
C ASN A 84 9.53 -16.63 -0.55
N MET A 85 8.65 -16.18 -1.45
CA MET A 85 7.21 -16.48 -1.39
C MET A 85 6.95 -17.98 -1.49
N GLU A 86 7.77 -18.74 -2.23
CA GLU A 86 7.67 -20.20 -2.30
C GLU A 86 8.28 -20.86 -1.08
N ASP A 87 9.51 -20.47 -0.71
CA ASP A 87 10.27 -21.08 0.37
C ASP A 87 9.62 -20.87 1.75
N HIS A 88 8.89 -19.77 1.93
CA HIS A 88 8.25 -19.36 3.20
C HIS A 88 6.73 -19.23 3.11
N ARG A 89 6.09 -19.89 2.15
CA ARG A 89 4.65 -19.80 1.90
C ARG A 89 3.75 -20.03 3.10
N ASP A 90 4.25 -20.74 4.11
CA ASP A 90 3.49 -21.11 5.31
C ASP A 90 3.55 -20.03 6.41
N ASP A 91 4.49 -19.07 6.33
CA ASP A 91 4.70 -18.07 7.38
C ASP A 91 5.14 -16.68 6.83
N LEU A 92 4.82 -16.40 5.57
CA LEU A 92 5.05 -15.11 4.93
C LEU A 92 3.88 -14.76 4.00
N ILE A 93 3.29 -13.61 4.20
CA ILE A 93 2.31 -13.04 3.27
C ILE A 93 2.92 -11.82 2.60
N VAL A 94 2.84 -11.76 1.29
CA VAL A 94 3.25 -10.59 0.50
C VAL A 94 2.02 -9.87 -0.02
N ILE A 95 1.93 -8.59 0.24
CA ILE A 95 0.90 -7.70 -0.28
C ILE A 95 1.58 -6.64 -1.14
N VAL A 96 1.20 -6.56 -2.41
CA VAL A 96 1.64 -5.51 -3.33
C VAL A 96 0.51 -4.51 -3.53
N ALA A 97 0.82 -3.24 -3.54
CA ALA A 97 -0.15 -2.17 -3.66
C ALA A 97 0.29 -1.12 -4.70
N GLY A 98 -0.68 -0.45 -5.30
CA GLY A 98 -0.43 0.62 -6.26
C GLY A 98 -1.70 1.07 -6.95
N TYR A 99 -1.57 1.85 -8.01
CA TYR A 99 -2.66 2.24 -8.91
C TYR A 99 -3.06 1.06 -9.80
N THR A 100 -4.36 0.85 -9.97
CA THR A 100 -4.95 -0.33 -10.61
C THR A 100 -4.31 -0.66 -11.96
N ASP A 101 -4.29 0.29 -12.89
CA ASP A 101 -3.78 0.08 -14.25
C ASP A 101 -2.29 -0.27 -14.29
N ARG A 102 -1.50 0.33 -13.37
CA ARG A 102 -0.06 0.07 -13.26
C ARG A 102 0.20 -1.29 -12.60
N MET A 103 -0.61 -1.65 -11.61
CA MET A 103 -0.51 -2.96 -10.95
C MET A 103 -0.88 -4.10 -11.87
N GLU A 104 -1.89 -3.95 -12.73
CA GLU A 104 -2.24 -4.93 -13.74
C GLU A 104 -1.05 -5.21 -14.68
N ARG A 105 -0.42 -4.16 -15.22
CA ARG A 105 0.79 -4.31 -16.05
C ARG A 105 1.95 -4.95 -15.29
N PHE A 106 2.14 -4.59 -14.03
CA PHE A 106 3.17 -5.15 -13.16
C PHE A 106 2.99 -6.66 -12.97
N ILE A 107 1.79 -7.10 -12.63
CA ILE A 107 1.50 -8.52 -12.42
C ILE A 107 1.71 -9.33 -13.71
N HIS A 108 1.23 -8.82 -14.84
CA HIS A 108 1.39 -9.49 -16.15
C HIS A 108 2.80 -9.38 -16.75
N SER A 109 3.70 -8.58 -16.17
CA SER A 109 5.09 -8.45 -16.65
C SER A 109 5.94 -9.70 -16.39
N ASN A 110 5.52 -10.58 -15.48
CA ASN A 110 6.27 -11.77 -15.10
C ASN A 110 5.31 -12.92 -14.74
N PRO A 111 5.42 -14.10 -15.40
CA PRO A 111 4.56 -15.25 -15.12
C PRO A 111 4.64 -15.73 -13.66
N GLY A 112 5.78 -15.52 -12.98
CA GLY A 112 5.95 -15.84 -11.57
C GLY A 112 5.11 -14.95 -10.66
N LEU A 113 4.97 -13.66 -11.00
CA LEU A 113 4.07 -12.74 -10.30
C LEU A 113 2.61 -13.14 -10.52
N GLU A 114 2.22 -13.39 -11.76
CA GLU A 114 0.85 -13.77 -12.14
C GLU A 114 0.37 -15.04 -11.42
N SER A 115 1.26 -16.05 -11.31
CA SER A 115 0.94 -17.31 -10.64
C SER A 115 0.79 -17.20 -9.12
N ARG A 116 1.43 -16.22 -8.48
CA ARG A 116 1.44 -16.08 -7.01
C ARG A 116 0.46 -15.02 -6.50
N PHE A 117 0.22 -13.96 -7.26
CA PHE A 117 -0.75 -12.92 -6.90
C PHE A 117 -2.11 -13.22 -7.52
N ASN A 118 -2.93 -14.00 -6.82
CA ASN A 118 -4.25 -14.47 -7.26
C ASN A 118 -5.42 -13.87 -6.48
N LYS A 119 -5.15 -12.97 -5.53
CA LYS A 119 -6.17 -12.27 -4.74
C LYS A 119 -6.03 -10.76 -4.92
N TYR A 120 -7.11 -10.13 -5.36
CA TYR A 120 -7.14 -8.71 -5.68
C TYR A 120 -8.17 -8.01 -4.80
N PHE A 121 -7.79 -6.85 -4.28
CA PHE A 121 -8.67 -5.96 -3.50
C PHE A 121 -8.67 -4.60 -4.16
N LEU A 122 -9.80 -4.22 -4.73
CA LEU A 122 -10.00 -2.88 -5.27
C LEU A 122 -10.42 -1.93 -4.14
N PHE A 123 -9.76 -0.80 -4.06
CA PHE A 123 -10.12 0.30 -3.18
C PHE A 123 -10.66 1.43 -4.06
N GLU A 124 -11.97 1.59 -4.07
CA GLU A 124 -12.61 2.70 -4.74
C GLU A 124 -12.30 4.02 -4.02
N ASP A 125 -12.48 5.12 -4.73
CA ASP A 125 -12.38 6.43 -4.13
C ASP A 125 -13.50 6.63 -3.10
N TYR A 126 -13.19 7.32 -2.02
CA TYR A 126 -14.20 7.76 -1.06
C TYR A 126 -15.08 8.82 -1.69
N ASP A 127 -16.39 8.70 -1.53
CA ASP A 127 -17.33 9.76 -1.88
C ASP A 127 -17.27 10.94 -0.90
N GLY A 128 -17.97 12.05 -1.21
CA GLY A 128 -17.96 13.25 -0.38
C GLY A 128 -18.42 13.01 1.05
N ALA A 129 -19.41 12.13 1.26
CA ALA A 129 -19.91 11.80 2.60
C ALA A 129 -18.85 11.00 3.39
N GLN A 130 -18.22 10.03 2.77
CA GLN A 130 -17.14 9.24 3.38
C GLN A 130 -15.91 10.10 3.72
N LEU A 131 -15.55 11.04 2.82
CA LEU A 131 -14.48 12.02 3.09
C LEU A 131 -14.82 12.89 4.30
N MET A 132 -16.07 13.32 4.44
CA MET A 132 -16.54 14.08 5.60
C MET A 132 -16.48 13.26 6.89
N ASP A 133 -16.82 11.98 6.85
CA ASP A 133 -16.72 11.09 8.00
C ASP A 133 -15.26 10.88 8.44
N ILE A 134 -14.33 10.80 7.49
CA ILE A 134 -12.89 10.78 7.78
C ILE A 134 -12.46 12.08 8.47
N PHE A 135 -12.89 13.24 7.96
CA PHE A 135 -12.59 14.55 8.56
C PHE A 135 -13.12 14.67 9.99
N ARG A 136 -14.39 14.30 10.20
CA ARG A 136 -15.01 14.26 11.55
C ARG A 136 -14.27 13.33 12.50
N SER A 137 -13.79 12.17 11.98
CA SER A 137 -12.99 11.24 12.78
C SER A 137 -11.65 11.84 13.20
N MET A 138 -10.99 12.60 12.31
CA MET A 138 -9.75 13.32 12.62
C MET A 138 -10.00 14.41 13.68
N CYS A 139 -11.05 15.20 13.54
CA CYS A 139 -11.46 16.20 14.53
C CYS A 139 -11.63 15.55 15.92
N ARG A 140 -12.44 14.50 16.02
CA ARG A 140 -12.68 13.79 17.30
C ARG A 140 -11.39 13.27 17.93
N LYS A 141 -10.51 12.65 17.14
CA LYS A 141 -9.24 12.08 17.62
C LYS A 141 -8.29 13.15 18.17
N ASN A 142 -8.39 14.39 17.67
CA ASN A 142 -7.57 15.52 18.08
C ASN A 142 -8.28 16.47 19.04
N GLY A 143 -9.46 16.11 19.56
CA GLY A 143 -10.19 16.90 20.55
C GLY A 143 -10.93 18.11 20.00
N TYR A 144 -11.09 18.20 18.67
CA TYR A 144 -11.84 19.30 18.04
C TYR A 144 -13.32 18.99 17.92
N THR A 145 -14.14 20.01 18.12
CA THR A 145 -15.59 19.96 17.90
C THR A 145 -15.96 20.93 16.78
N LEU A 146 -16.66 20.44 15.77
CA LEU A 146 -17.13 21.27 14.67
C LEU A 146 -18.44 21.97 15.04
N SER A 147 -18.55 23.26 14.76
CA SER A 147 -19.86 23.92 14.76
C SER A 147 -20.70 23.44 13.58
N ALA A 148 -22.02 23.52 13.67
CA ALA A 148 -22.92 23.12 12.57
C ALA A 148 -22.59 23.81 11.24
N ARG A 149 -22.20 25.08 11.30
CA ARG A 149 -21.80 25.88 10.12
C ARG A 149 -20.47 25.36 9.52
N ALA A 150 -19.49 25.04 10.36
CA ALA A 150 -18.20 24.49 9.89
C ALA A 150 -18.37 23.08 9.31
N ASP A 151 -19.21 22.25 9.93
CA ASP A 151 -19.52 20.89 9.45
C ASP A 151 -20.17 20.94 8.06
N GLN A 152 -21.16 21.81 7.86
CA GLN A 152 -21.81 21.97 6.57
C GLN A 152 -20.86 22.51 5.50
N ALA A 153 -20.10 23.56 5.80
CA ALA A 153 -19.15 24.14 4.85
C ALA A 153 -18.06 23.14 4.43
N MET A 154 -17.57 22.31 5.36
CA MET A 154 -16.60 21.28 5.06
C MET A 154 -17.21 20.15 4.21
N ALA A 155 -18.45 19.75 4.50
CA ALA A 155 -19.14 18.73 3.69
C ALA A 155 -19.33 19.20 2.24
N GLU A 156 -19.72 20.46 2.01
CA GLU A 156 -19.83 21.05 0.68
C GLU A 156 -18.47 21.11 -0.05
N ALA A 157 -17.40 21.48 0.66
CA ALA A 157 -16.05 21.54 0.11
C ALA A 157 -15.54 20.15 -0.30
N LEU A 158 -15.73 19.14 0.54
CA LEU A 158 -15.31 17.76 0.26
C LEU A 158 -16.14 17.12 -0.85
N GLN A 159 -17.45 17.42 -0.94
CA GLN A 159 -18.27 16.99 -2.08
C GLN A 159 -17.78 17.62 -3.38
N SER A 160 -17.46 18.91 -3.38
CA SER A 160 -16.90 19.60 -4.55
C SER A 160 -15.53 19.03 -4.97
N LEU A 161 -14.69 18.65 -4.01
CA LEU A 161 -13.43 17.96 -4.29
C LEU A 161 -13.65 16.60 -4.97
N TYR A 162 -14.60 15.82 -4.49
CA TYR A 162 -14.96 14.53 -5.07
C TYR A 162 -15.51 14.70 -6.49
N ASP A 163 -16.39 15.68 -6.73
CA ASP A 163 -17.01 15.92 -8.03
C ASP A 163 -16.00 16.36 -9.11
N ARG A 164 -14.91 17.04 -8.70
CA ARG A 164 -13.82 17.51 -9.59
C ARG A 164 -12.62 16.57 -9.63
N ARG A 165 -12.70 15.40 -8.99
CA ARG A 165 -11.56 14.49 -8.91
C ARG A 165 -11.08 14.06 -10.29
N ASP A 166 -9.79 13.90 -10.40
CA ASP A 166 -9.07 13.31 -11.53
C ASP A 166 -8.34 12.03 -11.09
N GLU A 167 -7.56 11.47 -11.98
CA GLU A 167 -6.75 10.26 -11.73
C GLU A 167 -5.68 10.43 -10.62
N ASN A 168 -5.36 11.68 -10.22
CA ASN A 168 -4.42 12.00 -9.16
C ASN A 168 -5.09 12.31 -7.82
N PHE A 169 -6.40 12.11 -7.71
CA PHE A 169 -7.16 12.42 -6.52
C PHE A 169 -6.60 11.73 -5.27
N GLY A 170 -6.20 12.53 -4.30
CA GLY A 170 -5.51 12.06 -3.08
C GLY A 170 -6.39 11.40 -2.04
N ASN A 171 -7.75 11.35 -2.24
CA ASN A 171 -8.69 10.71 -1.32
C ASN A 171 -8.53 11.19 0.14
N ALA A 172 -8.37 10.26 1.08
CA ALA A 172 -8.14 10.56 2.49
C ALA A 172 -6.87 11.40 2.76
N ARG A 173 -5.92 11.46 1.82
CA ARG A 173 -4.74 12.34 1.92
C ARG A 173 -5.15 13.80 1.76
N GLU A 174 -6.07 14.09 0.83
CA GLU A 174 -6.65 15.43 0.67
C GLU A 174 -7.34 15.90 1.95
N VAL A 175 -8.15 15.01 2.55
CA VAL A 175 -8.83 15.30 3.82
C VAL A 175 -7.83 15.62 4.93
N ARG A 176 -6.71 14.88 5.00
CA ARG A 176 -5.66 15.13 5.98
C ARG A 176 -5.01 16.49 5.76
N ASN A 177 -4.67 16.82 4.51
CA ASN A 177 -4.08 18.11 4.17
C ASN A 177 -5.00 19.27 4.58
N LEU A 178 -6.31 19.15 4.31
CA LEU A 178 -7.30 20.16 4.74
C LEU A 178 -7.39 20.26 6.26
N PHE A 179 -7.35 19.12 6.96
CA PHE A 179 -7.37 19.10 8.43
C PHE A 179 -6.14 19.76 9.04
N GLU A 180 -4.95 19.58 8.45
CA GLU A 180 -3.69 20.17 8.92
C GLU A 180 -3.59 21.68 8.61
N GLN A 181 -4.38 22.19 7.67
CA GLN A 181 -4.43 23.62 7.30
C GLN A 181 -5.50 24.41 8.06
N ALA A 182 -6.46 23.75 8.68
CA ALA A 182 -7.56 24.35 9.40
C ALA A 182 -7.22 24.59 10.90
#